data_ed2253ccef12f1895b82cba50181908c
#
_entry.id   ed2253ccef12f1895b82cba50181908c
#
_cell.length_a   1.000
_cell.length_b   1.000
_cell.length_c   1.000
_cell.angle_alpha   90.00
_cell.angle_beta   90.00
_cell.angle_gamma   90.00
#
_symmetry.space_group_name_H-M   'P 1'
#
loop_
_entity.id
_entity.type
_entity.pdbx_description
1 polymer ?
#
loop_
_entity_poly.entity_id
_entity_poly.type
_entity_poly.pdbx_seq_one_letter_code
_entity_poly.pdbx_strand_id
1 'polypeptide(L)'
;DNGSTILVYDKFSVDKSFIEDFYRRKLSLPFGIETAEPHYLGIKPFVFAEELLENDKQFSSGLVSYKFFSVHGKAKFCQVIYDTECYDEQKSQIYETNGWIQCPGYILKNEGRMKIPQPTSLMKMLEVVERLSSEISFCRVDLYEYHGRVYFSEMTLMPAAGRINNFSQELLCLIGKNI
;
A
#
# COMPACT_ATOMS: atom_id res chain seq x y z
N ASP A 1 8.57 -1.53 -0.83
CA ASP A 1 9.72 -1.27 0.05
C ASP A 1 11.07 -1.39 -0.66
N ASN A 2 11.06 -1.80 -1.93
CA ASN A 2 12.28 -1.98 -2.74
C ASN A 2 13.38 -2.80 -2.04
N GLY A 3 13.00 -3.82 -1.25
CA GLY A 3 13.93 -4.65 -0.49
C GLY A 3 14.62 -3.93 0.66
N SER A 4 13.96 -2.95 1.28
CA SER A 4 14.50 -2.20 2.41
C SER A 4 13.91 -2.59 3.76
N THR A 5 12.97 -3.54 3.78
CA THR A 5 12.33 -4.06 5.01
C THR A 5 13.01 -5.34 5.46
N ILE A 6 13.28 -5.45 6.76
CA ILE A 6 13.73 -6.68 7.43
C ILE A 6 12.63 -7.08 8.41
N LEU A 7 12.06 -8.27 8.23
CA LEU A 7 11.09 -8.84 9.17
C LEU A 7 11.84 -9.52 10.33
N VAL A 8 11.51 -9.11 11.55
CA VAL A 8 12.13 -9.65 12.77
C VAL A 8 11.05 -10.36 13.58
N TYR A 9 11.06 -11.68 13.56
CA TYR A 9 10.12 -12.51 14.32
C TYR A 9 10.56 -12.75 15.76
N ASP A 10 11.87 -12.79 15.98
CA ASP A 10 12.47 -12.91 17.32
C ASP A 10 13.63 -11.92 17.46
N LYS A 11 13.45 -10.91 18.30
CA LYS A 11 14.45 -9.87 18.57
C LYS A 11 15.74 -10.38 19.23
N PHE A 12 15.71 -11.57 19.82
CA PHE A 12 16.88 -12.15 20.48
C PHE A 12 17.75 -12.98 19.52
N SER A 13 17.20 -13.41 18.38
CA SER A 13 17.91 -14.13 17.32
C SER A 13 18.51 -13.22 16.25
N VAL A 14 18.29 -11.90 16.36
CA VAL A 14 18.71 -10.95 15.34
C VAL A 14 20.21 -10.64 15.44
N ASP A 15 20.90 -10.76 14.31
CA ASP A 15 22.24 -10.21 14.14
C ASP A 15 22.17 -8.68 13.95
N LYS A 16 22.46 -7.96 15.03
CA LYS A 16 22.43 -6.48 15.03
C LYS A 16 23.47 -5.89 14.09
N SER A 17 24.63 -6.52 13.95
CA SER A 17 25.68 -6.03 13.07
C SER A 17 25.27 -6.11 11.60
N PHE A 18 24.59 -7.20 11.23
CA PHE A 18 23.99 -7.34 9.90
C PHE A 18 22.97 -6.23 9.61
N ILE A 19 22.04 -5.96 10.55
CA ILE A 19 21.03 -4.91 10.38
C ILE A 19 21.67 -3.52 10.23
N GLU A 20 22.66 -3.20 11.10
CA GLU A 20 23.36 -1.92 11.04
C GLU A 20 24.08 -1.73 9.72
N ASP A 21 24.82 -2.72 9.24
CA ASP A 21 25.55 -2.65 7.97
C ASP A 21 24.62 -2.63 6.75
N PHE A 22 23.50 -3.36 6.79
CA PHE A 22 22.49 -3.33 5.76
C PHE A 22 21.89 -1.92 5.61
N TYR A 23 21.41 -1.33 6.70
CA TYR A 23 20.79 -0.01 6.62
C TYR A 23 21.81 1.12 6.41
N ARG A 24 23.05 1.02 6.91
CA ARG A 24 24.10 1.98 6.58
C ARG A 24 24.33 2.07 5.08
N ARG A 25 24.36 0.93 4.40
CA ARG A 25 24.47 0.88 2.92
C ARG A 25 23.24 1.47 2.24
N LYS A 26 22.02 1.10 2.68
CA LYS A 26 20.77 1.62 2.11
C LYS A 26 20.65 3.13 2.25
N LEU A 27 20.97 3.68 3.43
CA LEU A 27 20.90 5.11 3.70
C LEU A 27 21.94 5.95 2.93
N SER A 28 23.02 5.34 2.47
CA SER A 28 24.04 6.03 1.66
C SER A 28 23.65 6.18 0.17
N LEU A 29 22.61 5.49 -0.29
CA LEU A 29 22.17 5.53 -1.67
C LEU A 29 21.10 6.61 -1.85
N PRO A 30 21.19 7.49 -2.85
CA PRO A 30 20.13 8.45 -3.15
C PRO A 30 18.90 7.71 -3.68
N PHE A 31 17.77 7.90 -2.99
CA PHE A 31 16.49 7.36 -3.43
C PHE A 31 15.76 8.39 -4.32
N GLY A 32 15.05 7.92 -5.34
CA GLY A 32 14.20 8.76 -6.19
C GLY A 32 14.81 9.14 -7.54
N ILE A 33 16.12 9.00 -7.75
CA ILE A 33 16.75 9.28 -9.06
C ILE A 33 16.41 8.15 -10.06
N GLU A 34 16.73 6.92 -9.70
CA GLU A 34 16.54 5.76 -10.60
C GLU A 34 15.04 5.42 -10.78
N THR A 35 14.23 5.74 -9.81
CA THR A 35 12.78 5.49 -9.83
C THR A 35 11.98 6.61 -10.51
N ALA A 36 12.62 7.71 -10.92
CA ALA A 36 11.97 8.92 -11.43
C ALA A 36 10.99 9.56 -10.44
N GLU A 37 11.36 9.58 -9.18
CA GLU A 37 10.58 10.12 -8.06
C GLU A 37 11.38 11.23 -7.34
N PRO A 38 11.68 12.36 -7.99
CA PRO A 38 12.60 13.39 -7.50
C PRO A 38 12.14 14.08 -6.20
N HIS A 39 10.86 13.97 -5.87
CA HIS A 39 10.31 14.51 -4.62
C HIS A 39 10.88 13.83 -3.37
N TYR A 40 11.43 12.61 -3.48
CA TYR A 40 12.11 11.95 -2.36
C TYR A 40 13.51 12.50 -2.09
N LEU A 41 14.15 13.18 -3.06
CA LEU A 41 15.52 13.69 -2.89
C LEU A 41 15.66 14.74 -1.77
N GLY A 42 14.57 15.44 -1.45
CA GLY A 42 14.53 16.43 -0.36
C GLY A 42 14.27 15.81 1.02
N ILE A 43 13.99 14.52 1.10
CA ILE A 43 13.65 13.83 2.35
C ILE A 43 14.91 13.23 2.96
N LYS A 44 15.23 13.62 4.19
CA LYS A 44 16.33 12.99 4.93
C LYS A 44 15.96 11.54 5.22
N PRO A 45 16.73 10.55 4.73
CA PRO A 45 16.41 9.14 4.97
C PRO A 45 16.65 8.78 6.44
N PHE A 46 15.81 7.90 6.98
CA PHE A 46 15.95 7.35 8.32
C PHE A 46 15.45 5.90 8.36
N VAL A 47 15.84 5.18 9.39
CA VAL A 47 15.37 3.83 9.69
C VAL A 47 14.47 3.90 10.91
N PHE A 48 13.36 3.21 10.87
CA PHE A 48 12.48 3.04 12.00
C PHE A 48 12.12 1.56 12.16
N ALA A 49 11.69 1.17 13.34
CA ALA A 49 11.14 -0.14 13.63
C ALA A 49 9.70 0.02 14.09
N GLU A 50 8.85 -0.84 13.60
CA GLU A 50 7.44 -0.86 13.95
C GLU A 50 7.00 -2.27 14.37
N GLU A 51 5.85 -2.36 15.00
CA GLU A 51 5.26 -3.64 15.40
C GLU A 51 4.97 -4.49 14.16
N LEU A 52 5.37 -5.76 14.21
CA LEU A 52 5.03 -6.71 13.16
C LEU A 52 3.56 -7.09 13.27
N LEU A 53 2.77 -6.72 12.28
CA LEU A 53 1.38 -7.15 12.19
C LEU A 53 1.31 -8.54 11.56
N GLU A 54 0.52 -9.41 12.20
CA GLU A 54 0.21 -10.72 11.67
C GLU A 54 -1.10 -10.70 10.85
N ASN A 55 -1.29 -11.71 10.01
CA ASN A 55 -2.54 -11.84 9.27
C ASN A 55 -3.66 -12.36 10.18
N ASP A 56 -4.77 -11.63 10.28
CA ASP A 56 -5.99 -12.04 10.99
C ASP A 56 -7.15 -12.42 10.04
N LYS A 57 -6.91 -12.42 8.72
CA LYS A 57 -7.91 -12.69 7.69
C LYS A 57 -7.81 -14.13 7.18
N GLN A 58 -8.83 -14.93 7.44
CA GLN A 58 -8.87 -16.33 6.99
C GLN A 58 -8.87 -16.52 5.47
N PHE A 59 -9.23 -15.48 4.71
CA PHE A 59 -9.30 -15.53 3.26
C PHE A 59 -7.98 -15.19 2.54
N SER A 60 -6.92 -14.90 3.28
CA SER A 60 -5.62 -14.51 2.74
C SER A 60 -4.51 -15.29 3.43
N SER A 61 -3.50 -15.71 2.69
CA SER A 61 -2.30 -16.34 3.24
C SER A 61 -1.42 -15.35 4.00
N GLY A 62 -1.48 -14.06 3.68
CA GLY A 62 -0.69 -13.00 4.32
C GLY A 62 -1.51 -11.76 4.63
N LEU A 63 -0.87 -10.74 5.18
CA LEU A 63 -1.50 -9.50 5.60
C LEU A 63 -2.18 -8.80 4.41
N VAL A 64 -3.46 -8.46 4.58
CA VAL A 64 -4.26 -7.80 3.54
C VAL A 64 -3.98 -6.30 3.54
N SER A 65 -3.56 -5.77 2.39
CA SER A 65 -3.31 -4.34 2.18
C SER A 65 -4.48 -3.68 1.45
N TYR A 66 -4.95 -2.56 1.99
CA TYR A 66 -6.01 -1.71 1.43
C TYR A 66 -5.38 -0.41 0.93
N LYS A 67 -5.31 -0.26 -0.39
CA LYS A 67 -4.66 0.88 -1.06
C LYS A 67 -5.69 1.81 -1.65
N PHE A 68 -5.91 2.93 -1.00
CA PHE A 68 -6.93 3.91 -1.37
C PHE A 68 -6.35 4.97 -2.32
N PHE A 69 -6.96 5.09 -3.51
CA PHE A 69 -6.64 6.17 -4.45
C PHE A 69 -7.48 7.39 -4.12
N SER A 70 -6.85 8.39 -3.56
CA SER A 70 -7.50 9.62 -3.09
C SER A 70 -7.25 10.78 -4.04
N VAL A 71 -8.34 11.50 -4.34
CA VAL A 71 -8.33 12.75 -5.09
C VAL A 71 -9.00 13.81 -4.22
N HIS A 72 -8.26 14.88 -3.87
CA HIS A 72 -8.72 15.95 -2.98
C HIS A 72 -9.39 15.42 -1.70
N GLY A 73 -8.73 14.47 -1.02
CA GLY A 73 -9.21 13.87 0.22
C GLY A 73 -10.28 12.78 0.05
N LYS A 74 -10.76 12.50 -1.16
CA LYS A 74 -11.83 11.53 -1.39
C LYS A 74 -11.31 10.32 -2.16
N ALA A 75 -11.39 9.15 -1.54
CA ALA A 75 -11.06 7.89 -2.18
C ALA A 75 -12.32 7.23 -2.75
N LYS A 76 -12.43 7.12 -4.06
CA LYS A 76 -13.52 6.40 -4.75
C LYS A 76 -13.20 4.91 -4.91
N PHE A 77 -11.93 4.57 -5.06
CA PHE A 77 -11.47 3.22 -5.31
C PHE A 77 -10.46 2.78 -4.27
N CYS A 78 -10.56 1.52 -3.90
CA CYS A 78 -9.61 0.80 -3.07
C CYS A 78 -9.10 -0.42 -3.84
N GLN A 79 -7.79 -0.53 -3.99
CA GLN A 79 -7.15 -1.76 -4.41
C GLN A 79 -6.90 -2.61 -3.17
N VAL A 80 -7.44 -3.80 -3.14
CA VAL A 80 -7.17 -4.80 -2.09
C VAL A 80 -6.14 -5.77 -2.61
N ILE A 81 -5.04 -5.92 -1.87
CA ILE A 81 -3.98 -6.88 -2.16
C ILE A 81 -3.98 -7.93 -1.06
N TYR A 82 -4.00 -9.21 -1.43
CA TYR A 82 -4.08 -10.34 -0.53
C TYR A 82 -3.25 -11.53 -1.05
N ASP A 83 -3.16 -12.62 -0.30
CA ASP A 83 -2.26 -13.76 -0.53
C ASP A 83 -0.79 -13.28 -0.65
N THR A 84 -0.40 -12.42 0.29
CA THR A 84 0.87 -11.68 0.24
C THR A 84 2.06 -12.44 0.82
N GLU A 85 1.87 -13.64 1.36
CA GLU A 85 2.95 -14.46 1.90
C GLU A 85 3.93 -14.90 0.79
N CYS A 86 3.39 -15.22 -0.39
CA CYS A 86 4.20 -15.51 -1.58
C CYS A 86 3.93 -14.46 -2.65
N TYR A 87 4.98 -13.76 -3.10
CA TYR A 87 4.84 -12.68 -4.09
C TYR A 87 4.20 -13.13 -5.41
N ASP A 88 4.53 -14.34 -5.89
CA ASP A 88 3.99 -14.86 -7.15
C ASP A 88 2.52 -15.27 -7.05
N GLU A 89 2.01 -15.51 -5.85
CA GLU A 89 0.62 -15.88 -5.57
C GLU A 89 -0.26 -14.68 -5.25
N GLN A 90 0.34 -13.53 -5.02
CA GLN A 90 -0.34 -12.29 -4.67
C GLN A 90 -1.47 -11.97 -5.65
N LYS A 91 -2.66 -11.71 -5.10
CA LYS A 91 -3.86 -11.31 -5.85
C LYS A 91 -4.21 -9.86 -5.57
N SER A 92 -4.87 -9.26 -6.54
CA SER A 92 -5.32 -7.88 -6.46
C SER A 92 -6.74 -7.72 -7.00
N GLN A 93 -7.53 -6.87 -6.37
CA GLN A 93 -8.89 -6.52 -6.81
C GLN A 93 -9.17 -5.05 -6.54
N ILE A 94 -10.05 -4.47 -7.34
CA ILE A 94 -10.53 -3.10 -7.14
C ILE A 94 -11.95 -3.14 -6.59
N TYR A 95 -12.21 -2.27 -5.61
CA TYR A 95 -13.53 -2.02 -5.03
C TYR A 95 -13.85 -0.53 -5.10
N GLU A 96 -15.09 -0.20 -5.45
CA GLU A 96 -15.63 1.11 -5.12
C GLU A 96 -15.81 1.19 -3.61
N THR A 97 -15.38 2.28 -3.01
CA THR A 97 -15.45 2.46 -1.55
C THR A 97 -16.87 2.67 -1.05
N ASN A 98 -17.74 3.25 -1.89
CA ASN A 98 -19.15 3.39 -1.60
C ASN A 98 -19.88 2.08 -1.85
N GLY A 99 -20.32 1.42 -0.79
CA GLY A 99 -21.03 0.14 -0.86
C GLY A 99 -20.13 -1.08 -1.07
N TRP A 100 -18.80 -0.93 -1.11
CA TRP A 100 -17.81 -1.99 -1.26
C TRP A 100 -18.13 -2.89 -2.47
N ILE A 101 -18.27 -2.25 -3.63
CA ILE A 101 -18.67 -2.92 -4.87
C ILE A 101 -17.41 -3.37 -5.62
N GLN A 102 -17.29 -4.66 -5.85
CA GLN A 102 -16.19 -5.21 -6.63
C GLN A 102 -16.26 -4.76 -8.10
N CYS A 103 -15.14 -4.36 -8.66
CA CYS A 103 -14.98 -3.89 -10.04
C CYS A 103 -14.09 -4.87 -10.84
N PRO A 104 -14.62 -5.97 -11.35
CA PRO A 104 -13.85 -6.97 -12.10
C PRO A 104 -13.36 -6.38 -13.43
N GLY A 105 -12.19 -6.86 -13.89
CA GLY A 105 -11.57 -6.43 -15.14
C GLY A 105 -10.74 -5.14 -15.03
N TYR A 106 -10.66 -4.55 -13.84
CA TYR A 106 -9.81 -3.36 -13.61
C TYR A 106 -8.35 -3.70 -13.34
N ILE A 107 -8.08 -4.94 -12.95
CA ILE A 107 -6.72 -5.48 -12.78
C ILE A 107 -6.37 -6.37 -13.96
N LEU A 108 -5.26 -6.07 -14.65
CA LEU A 108 -4.87 -6.78 -15.87
C LEU A 108 -4.10 -8.08 -15.60
N LYS A 109 -3.39 -8.16 -14.46
CA LYS A 109 -2.60 -9.34 -14.08
C LYS A 109 -2.87 -9.70 -12.63
N ASN A 110 -2.98 -10.99 -12.34
CA ASN A 110 -3.23 -11.53 -11.02
C ASN A 110 -4.52 -10.98 -10.37
N GLU A 111 -5.55 -10.71 -11.20
CA GLU A 111 -6.85 -10.34 -10.66
C GLU A 111 -7.44 -11.51 -9.88
N GLY A 112 -7.81 -11.23 -8.64
CA GLY A 112 -8.49 -12.20 -7.79
C GLY A 112 -9.95 -12.40 -8.22
N ARG A 113 -10.51 -13.58 -7.90
CA ARG A 113 -11.90 -13.92 -8.23
C ARG A 113 -12.81 -14.01 -7.01
N MET A 114 -12.21 -14.14 -5.84
CA MET A 114 -12.96 -14.24 -4.59
C MET A 114 -13.55 -12.88 -4.22
N LYS A 115 -14.79 -12.85 -3.74
CA LYS A 115 -15.37 -11.64 -3.19
C LYS A 115 -14.75 -11.37 -1.82
N ILE A 116 -13.96 -10.29 -1.73
CA ILE A 116 -13.34 -9.86 -0.46
C ILE A 116 -14.40 -9.18 0.40
N PRO A 117 -14.57 -9.61 1.67
CA PRO A 117 -15.50 -8.94 2.57
C PRO A 117 -15.09 -7.48 2.81
N GLN A 118 -16.08 -6.63 2.99
CA GLN A 118 -15.83 -5.25 3.40
C GLN A 118 -15.06 -5.25 4.73
N PRO A 119 -13.96 -4.48 4.85
CA PRO A 119 -13.28 -4.34 6.13
C PRO A 119 -14.23 -3.73 7.17
N THR A 120 -14.20 -4.23 8.39
CA THR A 120 -15.07 -3.75 9.47
C THR A 120 -14.80 -2.29 9.81
N SER A 121 -13.57 -1.85 9.59
CA SER A 121 -13.10 -0.48 9.84
C SER A 121 -13.16 0.42 8.60
N LEU A 122 -13.90 0.07 7.52
CA LEU A 122 -13.87 0.85 6.26
C LEU A 122 -14.15 2.34 6.49
N MET A 123 -15.16 2.69 7.29
CA MET A 123 -15.48 4.10 7.55
C MET A 123 -14.30 4.82 8.22
N LYS A 124 -13.64 4.14 9.16
CA LYS A 124 -12.46 4.69 9.83
C LYS A 124 -11.26 4.82 8.88
N MET A 125 -11.07 3.86 7.96
CA MET A 125 -10.07 3.96 6.91
C MET A 125 -10.31 5.19 6.03
N LEU A 126 -11.55 5.42 5.59
CA LEU A 126 -11.91 6.59 4.78
C LEU A 126 -11.68 7.91 5.50
N GLU A 127 -12.00 8.00 6.81
CA GLU A 127 -11.66 9.18 7.63
C GLU A 127 -10.14 9.44 7.67
N VAL A 128 -9.34 8.38 7.85
CA VAL A 128 -7.86 8.49 7.86
C VAL A 128 -7.37 8.97 6.50
N VAL A 129 -7.88 8.39 5.40
CA VAL A 129 -7.51 8.79 4.04
C VAL A 129 -7.83 10.26 3.80
N GLU A 130 -9.05 10.70 4.13
CA GLU A 130 -9.46 12.09 3.98
C GLU A 130 -8.55 13.04 4.75
N ARG A 131 -8.30 12.75 6.03
CA ARG A 131 -7.41 13.59 6.88
C ARG A 131 -5.99 13.71 6.35
N LEU A 132 -5.43 12.60 5.81
CA LEU A 132 -4.06 12.58 5.29
C LEU A 132 -3.93 13.25 3.92
N SER A 133 -5.00 13.27 3.13
CA SER A 133 -4.94 13.65 1.71
C SER A 133 -5.79 14.85 1.33
N SER A 134 -6.45 15.53 2.28
CA SER A 134 -7.37 16.66 2.00
C SER A 134 -6.73 17.81 1.22
N GLU A 135 -5.45 18.09 1.48
CA GLU A 135 -4.70 19.17 0.81
C GLU A 135 -3.87 18.68 -0.39
N ILE A 136 -4.03 17.42 -0.78
CA ILE A 136 -3.26 16.79 -1.85
C ILE A 136 -4.19 16.48 -3.01
N SER A 137 -3.84 16.95 -4.21
CA SER A 137 -4.66 16.71 -5.41
C SER A 137 -4.84 15.23 -5.71
N PHE A 138 -3.76 14.45 -5.57
CA PHE A 138 -3.79 13.02 -5.77
C PHE A 138 -2.71 12.30 -4.94
N CYS A 139 -3.10 11.24 -4.26
CA CYS A 139 -2.15 10.30 -3.65
C CYS A 139 -2.80 8.93 -3.45
N ARG A 140 -1.98 7.92 -3.18
CA ARG A 140 -2.42 6.62 -2.69
C ARG A 140 -2.09 6.53 -1.21
N VAL A 141 -3.07 6.14 -0.40
CA VAL A 141 -2.90 5.88 1.03
C VAL A 141 -3.07 4.39 1.28
N ASP A 142 -2.05 3.74 1.80
CA ASP A 142 -2.02 2.31 2.06
C ASP A 142 -2.26 2.06 3.55
N LEU A 143 -3.26 1.24 3.84
CA LEU A 143 -3.70 0.92 5.19
C LEU A 143 -3.80 -0.59 5.40
N TYR A 144 -3.67 -1.00 6.64
CA TYR A 144 -4.01 -2.35 7.10
C TYR A 144 -5.18 -2.29 8.10
N GLU A 145 -5.92 -3.40 8.20
CA GLU A 145 -6.84 -3.66 9.30
C GLU A 145 -6.35 -4.90 10.06
N TYR A 146 -6.12 -4.74 11.35
CA TYR A 146 -5.74 -5.83 12.24
C TYR A 146 -6.56 -5.75 13.52
N HIS A 147 -7.31 -6.80 13.84
CA HIS A 147 -8.24 -6.85 14.98
C HIS A 147 -9.19 -5.65 15.06
N GLY A 148 -9.74 -5.22 13.91
CA GLY A 148 -10.67 -4.10 13.81
C GLY A 148 -10.03 -2.71 14.03
N ARG A 149 -8.69 -2.62 14.07
CA ARG A 149 -7.95 -1.36 14.12
C ARG A 149 -7.34 -1.05 12.78
N VAL A 150 -7.28 0.24 12.46
CA VAL A 150 -6.65 0.74 11.24
C VAL A 150 -5.19 1.10 11.54
N TYR A 151 -4.30 0.58 10.71
CA TYR A 151 -2.87 0.89 10.74
C TYR A 151 -2.47 1.56 9.44
N PHE A 152 -1.74 2.66 9.55
CA PHE A 152 -1.15 3.34 8.42
C PHE A 152 0.11 2.60 7.97
N SER A 153 0.27 2.43 6.67
CA SER A 153 1.46 1.83 6.06
C SER A 153 2.28 2.89 5.34
N GLU A 154 1.75 3.41 4.23
CA GLU A 154 2.46 4.44 3.47
C GLU A 154 1.51 5.41 2.76
N MET A 155 2.04 6.56 2.39
CA MET A 155 1.39 7.49 1.45
C MET A 155 2.30 7.68 0.25
N THR A 156 1.77 7.42 -0.94
CA THR A 156 2.53 7.49 -2.19
C THR A 156 1.96 8.58 -3.09
N LEU A 157 2.75 9.60 -3.39
CA LEU A 157 2.32 10.73 -4.22
C LEU A 157 2.30 10.40 -5.71
N MET A 158 3.18 9.51 -6.16
CA MET A 158 3.28 9.05 -7.54
C MET A 158 3.33 7.52 -7.62
N PRO A 159 2.20 6.81 -7.45
CA PRO A 159 2.18 5.34 -7.49
C PRO A 159 2.85 4.79 -8.75
N ALA A 160 3.80 3.87 -8.57
CA ALA A 160 4.62 3.29 -9.63
C ALA A 160 5.31 4.35 -10.52
N ALA A 161 5.74 5.48 -9.94
CA ALA A 161 6.33 6.60 -10.66
C ALA A 161 5.45 7.11 -11.83
N GLY A 162 4.13 7.08 -11.65
CA GLY A 162 3.15 7.44 -12.68
C GLY A 162 2.97 6.40 -13.80
N ARG A 163 3.56 5.20 -13.67
CA ARG A 163 3.52 4.15 -14.70
C ARG A 163 2.79 2.91 -14.23
N ILE A 164 1.56 3.05 -13.72
CA ILE A 164 0.74 1.91 -13.31
C ILE A 164 0.33 1.13 -14.57
N ASN A 165 0.95 -0.02 -14.82
CA ASN A 165 0.74 -0.84 -16.01
C ASN A 165 -0.16 -2.08 -15.75
N ASN A 166 -0.61 -2.26 -14.52
CA ASN A 166 -1.48 -3.37 -14.12
C ASN A 166 -2.95 -2.98 -14.00
N PHE A 167 -3.30 -1.73 -14.29
CA PHE A 167 -4.68 -1.24 -14.28
C PHE A 167 -5.22 -1.12 -15.70
N SER A 168 -6.52 -1.38 -15.86
CA SER A 168 -7.20 -1.11 -17.13
C SER A 168 -7.19 0.41 -17.43
N GLN A 169 -7.23 0.73 -18.72
CA GLN A 169 -7.31 2.13 -19.16
C GLN A 169 -8.57 2.82 -18.61
N GLU A 170 -9.66 2.08 -18.46
CA GLU A 170 -10.90 2.60 -17.88
C GLU A 170 -10.70 3.05 -16.44
N LEU A 171 -10.10 2.22 -15.58
CA LEU A 171 -9.80 2.60 -14.19
C LEU A 171 -8.89 3.81 -14.12
N LEU A 172 -7.81 3.84 -14.93
CA LEU A 172 -6.90 4.98 -14.97
C LEU A 172 -7.62 6.27 -15.36
N CYS A 173 -8.53 6.21 -16.34
CA CYS A 173 -9.35 7.37 -16.72
C CYS A 173 -10.30 7.79 -15.59
N LEU A 174 -10.92 6.85 -14.87
CA LEU A 174 -11.83 7.15 -13.76
C LEU A 174 -11.11 7.80 -12.58
N ILE A 175 -9.90 7.34 -12.26
CA ILE A 175 -9.06 7.98 -11.24
C ILE A 175 -8.64 9.38 -11.70
N GLY A 176 -8.19 9.52 -12.94
CA GLY A 176 -7.66 10.78 -13.47
C GLY A 176 -8.70 11.88 -13.75
N LYS A 177 -9.97 11.55 -13.97
CA LYS A 177 -11.02 12.54 -14.30
C LYS A 177 -11.29 13.57 -13.22
N ASN A 178 -10.81 13.38 -12.01
CA ASN A 178 -11.11 14.24 -10.87
C ASN A 178 -9.85 14.90 -10.26
N ILE A 179 -8.68 14.73 -10.92
CA ILE A 179 -7.40 15.35 -10.52
C ILE A 179 -7.29 16.81 -11.06
#